data_d4095dfaca8a2f5815afd4ed9a280b1f
#
_entry.id   d4095dfaca8a2f5815afd4ed9a280b1f
#
_cell.length_a   1.000
_cell.length_b   1.000
_cell.length_c   1.000
_cell.angle_alpha   90.00
_cell.angle_beta   90.00
_cell.angle_gamma   90.00
#
_symmetry.space_group_name_H-M   'P 1'
#
loop_
_entity.id
_entity.type
_entity.pdbx_description
1 polymer ?
#
loop_
_entity_poly.entity_id
_entity_poly.type
_entity_poly.pdbx_seq_one_letter_code
_entity_poly.pdbx_strand_id
1 'polypeptide(L)'
;GYTVAAALNLVNVRKQADYVVVLGSGLMGDQVTPLLAARIDRGIEVYRKNLGSKLIMSGGQGPDEDVPEGVAMTRYAVSRGVPEADIIVEDRAVNTRENLLFSYALTPEVAEGKTPKVALATTNYHLFRALLLARSLGLKCWGAGAPTKVYFAVNAFIREFIGYLSMTRRRHLITLSVFTVLYIALALFVWWMYSFGLVGPGEPM
;
A
#
# COMPACT_ATOMS: atom_id res chain seq x y z
N GLY A 1 0.46 7.22 9.75
CA GLY A 1 0.52 6.88 8.33
C GLY A 1 1.62 7.57 7.55
N TYR A 2 1.62 8.91 7.49
CA TYR A 2 2.60 9.69 6.69
C TYR A 2 4.03 9.58 7.25
N THR A 3 4.18 9.65 8.56
CA THR A 3 5.47 9.49 9.26
C THR A 3 6.05 8.07 9.08
N VAL A 4 5.21 7.04 9.10
CA VAL A 4 5.63 5.66 8.86
C VAL A 4 6.07 5.46 7.41
N ALA A 5 5.33 6.02 6.43
CA ALA A 5 5.70 5.95 5.02
C ALA A 5 7.00 6.73 4.74
N ALA A 6 7.20 7.90 5.37
CA ALA A 6 8.43 8.66 5.27
C ALA A 6 9.63 7.90 5.88
N ALA A 7 9.44 7.27 7.05
CA ALA A 7 10.47 6.44 7.69
C ALA A 7 10.81 5.20 6.83
N LEU A 8 9.81 4.54 6.24
CA LEU A 8 10.02 3.42 5.32
C LEU A 8 10.79 3.84 4.06
N ASN A 9 10.52 5.04 3.53
CA ASN A 9 11.28 5.58 2.40
C ASN A 9 12.76 5.83 2.72
N LEU A 10 13.06 6.33 3.92
CA LEU A 10 14.45 6.57 4.36
C LEU A 10 15.24 5.27 4.57
N VAL A 11 14.59 4.21 5.03
CA VAL A 11 15.22 2.90 5.30
C VAL A 11 15.44 2.10 4.01
N ASN A 12 14.62 2.30 2.97
CA ASN A 12 14.60 1.44 1.78
C ASN A 12 15.47 1.92 0.60
N VAL A 13 16.08 3.10 0.67
CA VAL A 13 16.88 3.70 -0.43
C VAL A 13 18.11 2.86 -0.86
N ARG A 14 18.51 1.85 -0.07
CA ARG A 14 19.69 1.01 -0.32
C ARG A 14 19.38 -0.45 -0.65
N LYS A 15 18.12 -0.85 -0.76
CA LYS A 15 17.76 -2.24 -1.06
C LYS A 15 17.81 -2.48 -2.56
N GLN A 16 18.46 -3.58 -2.95
CA GLN A 16 18.45 -4.05 -4.33
C GLN A 16 17.05 -4.48 -4.75
N ALA A 17 16.71 -4.21 -6.02
CA ALA A 17 15.50 -4.68 -6.67
C ALA A 17 15.85 -5.27 -8.03
N ASP A 18 15.29 -6.43 -8.35
CA ASP A 18 15.35 -7.04 -9.67
C ASP A 18 14.19 -6.49 -10.53
N TYR A 19 13.07 -6.16 -9.87
CA TYR A 19 11.89 -5.54 -10.49
C TYR A 19 11.39 -4.35 -9.70
N VAL A 20 10.93 -3.32 -10.42
CA VAL A 20 10.26 -2.16 -9.86
C VAL A 20 8.83 -2.14 -10.38
N VAL A 21 7.87 -2.51 -9.56
CA VAL A 21 6.44 -2.49 -9.89
C VAL A 21 5.89 -1.10 -9.61
N VAL A 22 5.38 -0.43 -10.64
CA VAL A 22 4.69 0.86 -10.52
C VAL A 22 3.19 0.64 -10.59
N LEU A 23 2.47 1.01 -9.53
CA LEU A 23 1.01 0.83 -9.47
C LEU A 23 0.27 1.98 -10.16
N GLY A 24 -0.70 1.65 -10.98
CA GLY A 24 -1.62 2.59 -11.61
C GLY A 24 -2.47 3.39 -10.61
N SER A 25 -3.05 4.49 -11.06
CA SER A 25 -3.94 5.36 -10.26
C SER A 25 -5.00 6.11 -11.05
N GLY A 26 -5.23 5.69 -12.27
CA GLY A 26 -6.18 6.29 -13.19
C GLY A 26 -5.54 7.24 -14.22
N LEU A 27 -6.11 7.21 -15.41
CA LEU A 27 -5.80 8.12 -16.52
C LEU A 27 -6.86 9.23 -16.63
N MET A 28 -6.61 10.20 -17.49
CA MET A 28 -7.61 11.12 -18.07
C MET A 28 -7.66 10.85 -19.58
N GLY A 29 -8.62 10.02 -20.01
CA GLY A 29 -8.63 9.48 -21.36
C GLY A 29 -7.39 8.56 -21.57
N ASP A 30 -6.46 8.97 -22.40
CA ASP A 30 -5.17 8.31 -22.63
C ASP A 30 -3.97 8.97 -21.91
N GLN A 31 -4.21 10.07 -21.18
CA GLN A 31 -3.18 10.90 -20.59
C GLN A 31 -2.84 10.50 -19.16
N VAL A 32 -1.54 10.41 -18.89
CA VAL A 32 -1.00 10.16 -17.54
C VAL A 32 -1.29 11.37 -16.65
N THR A 33 -2.04 11.16 -15.56
CA THR A 33 -2.33 12.21 -14.57
C THR A 33 -1.07 12.64 -13.82
N PRO A 34 -1.01 13.86 -13.26
CA PRO A 34 0.15 14.31 -12.45
C PRO A 34 0.47 13.38 -11.27
N LEU A 35 -0.57 12.73 -10.72
CA LEU A 35 -0.42 11.76 -9.63
C LEU A 35 0.26 10.47 -10.10
N LEU A 36 -0.16 9.97 -11.27
CA LEU A 36 0.41 8.79 -11.89
C LEU A 36 1.83 9.07 -12.38
N ALA A 37 2.08 10.25 -12.98
CA ALA A 37 3.42 10.68 -13.38
C ALA A 37 4.40 10.66 -12.19
N ALA A 38 3.99 11.16 -11.01
CA ALA A 38 4.84 11.12 -9.81
C ALA A 38 5.18 9.67 -9.37
N ARG A 39 4.26 8.71 -9.53
CA ARG A 39 4.53 7.29 -9.26
C ARG A 39 5.53 6.71 -10.24
N ILE A 40 5.34 7.00 -11.53
CA ILE A 40 6.24 6.51 -12.60
C ILE A 40 7.64 7.11 -12.42
N ASP A 41 7.75 8.41 -12.19
CA ASP A 41 9.03 9.10 -11.94
C ASP A 41 9.75 8.49 -10.72
N ARG A 42 9.01 8.16 -9.65
CA ARG A 42 9.58 7.46 -8.50
C ARG A 42 10.04 6.05 -8.83
N GLY A 43 9.30 5.31 -9.64
CA GLY A 43 9.70 4.00 -10.16
C GLY A 43 10.98 4.09 -10.99
N ILE A 44 11.07 5.06 -11.89
CA ILE A 44 12.26 5.33 -12.74
C ILE A 44 13.48 5.69 -11.86
N GLU A 45 13.29 6.47 -10.80
CA GLU A 45 14.38 6.79 -9.85
C GLU A 45 14.95 5.53 -9.19
N VAL A 46 14.08 4.60 -8.77
CA VAL A 46 14.48 3.33 -8.17
C VAL A 46 15.16 2.44 -9.21
N TYR A 47 14.60 2.32 -10.41
CA TYR A 47 15.17 1.58 -11.53
C TYR A 47 16.60 2.03 -11.85
N ARG A 48 16.82 3.35 -12.01
CA ARG A 48 18.14 3.91 -12.30
C ARG A 48 19.19 3.64 -11.21
N LYS A 49 18.75 3.43 -9.97
CA LYS A 49 19.63 3.06 -8.84
C LYS A 49 19.89 1.56 -8.75
N ASN A 50 19.18 0.75 -9.53
CA ASN A 50 19.26 -0.71 -9.53
C ASN A 50 19.58 -1.21 -10.95
N LEU A 51 20.85 -1.12 -11.35
CA LEU A 51 21.32 -1.55 -12.66
C LEU A 51 20.92 -3.01 -12.95
N GLY A 52 20.34 -3.25 -14.12
CA GLY A 52 19.84 -4.57 -14.54
C GLY A 52 18.43 -4.91 -14.04
N SER A 53 17.78 -4.03 -13.27
CA SER A 53 16.36 -4.23 -12.91
C SER A 53 15.42 -3.96 -14.10
N LYS A 54 14.19 -4.49 -14.01
CA LYS A 54 13.11 -4.20 -14.98
C LYS A 54 12.02 -3.38 -14.30
N LEU A 55 11.33 -2.54 -15.08
CA LEU A 55 10.13 -1.83 -14.66
C LEU A 55 8.89 -2.63 -15.05
N ILE A 56 7.97 -2.87 -14.12
CA ILE A 56 6.64 -3.43 -14.42
C ILE A 56 5.63 -2.30 -14.25
N MET A 57 5.00 -1.90 -15.36
CA MET A 57 3.93 -0.90 -15.37
C MET A 57 2.59 -1.61 -15.25
N SER A 58 1.95 -1.49 -14.08
CA SER A 58 0.80 -2.30 -13.72
C SER A 58 -0.47 -1.48 -13.54
N GLY A 59 -1.45 -1.76 -14.39
CA GLY A 59 -2.79 -1.20 -14.36
C GLY A 59 -3.55 -1.50 -15.64
N GLY A 60 -4.75 -2.06 -15.51
CA GLY A 60 -5.67 -2.31 -16.61
C GLY A 60 -6.41 -1.05 -17.04
N GLN A 61 -7.45 -1.21 -17.85
CA GLN A 61 -8.25 -0.11 -18.38
C GLN A 61 -9.45 0.15 -17.48
N GLY A 62 -9.56 1.38 -16.97
CA GLY A 62 -10.72 1.86 -16.27
C GLY A 62 -11.90 2.19 -17.21
N PRO A 63 -13.12 2.38 -16.68
CA PRO A 63 -14.32 2.63 -17.49
C PRO A 63 -14.28 3.94 -18.28
N ASP A 64 -13.51 4.93 -17.80
CA ASP A 64 -13.39 6.26 -18.44
C ASP A 64 -11.99 6.44 -19.09
N GLU A 65 -11.31 5.35 -19.41
CA GLU A 65 -9.96 5.35 -19.98
C GLU A 65 -9.97 4.81 -21.41
N ASP A 66 -9.21 5.45 -22.30
CA ASP A 66 -9.14 5.05 -23.72
C ASP A 66 -8.17 3.88 -23.93
N VAL A 67 -7.20 3.71 -23.02
CA VAL A 67 -6.17 2.67 -23.04
C VAL A 67 -5.91 2.12 -21.65
N PRO A 68 -5.36 0.90 -21.52
CA PRO A 68 -4.91 0.39 -20.22
C PRO A 68 -3.84 1.31 -19.59
N GLU A 69 -3.92 1.50 -18.25
CA GLU A 69 -2.95 2.33 -17.53
C GLU A 69 -1.51 1.88 -17.76
N GLY A 70 -1.23 0.57 -17.74
CA GLY A 70 0.11 0.01 -17.98
C GLY A 70 0.71 0.43 -19.32
N VAL A 71 -0.13 0.56 -20.36
CA VAL A 71 0.29 1.02 -21.70
C VAL A 71 0.64 2.50 -21.68
N ALA A 72 -0.24 3.36 -21.11
CA ALA A 72 0.03 4.79 -21.00
C ALA A 72 1.26 5.08 -20.13
N MET A 73 1.42 4.35 -19.02
CA MET A 73 2.59 4.44 -18.15
C MET A 73 3.88 4.07 -18.86
N THR A 74 3.85 3.06 -19.73
CA THR A 74 4.99 2.64 -20.56
C THR A 74 5.39 3.75 -21.51
N ARG A 75 4.44 4.34 -22.27
CA ARG A 75 4.71 5.48 -23.17
C ARG A 75 5.37 6.63 -22.42
N TYR A 76 4.85 6.95 -21.23
CA TYR A 76 5.44 7.98 -20.37
C TYR A 76 6.87 7.63 -19.95
N ALA A 77 7.15 6.40 -19.51
CA ALA A 77 8.49 5.99 -19.07
C ALA A 77 9.50 6.02 -20.21
N VAL A 78 9.09 5.59 -21.41
CA VAL A 78 9.93 5.69 -22.62
C VAL A 78 10.25 7.15 -22.95
N SER A 79 9.29 8.08 -22.86
CA SER A 79 9.51 9.52 -23.03
C SER A 79 10.48 10.11 -22.01
N ARG A 80 10.64 9.44 -20.84
CA ARG A 80 11.61 9.79 -19.79
C ARG A 80 12.96 9.12 -19.97
N GLY A 81 13.18 8.42 -21.12
CA GLY A 81 14.45 7.80 -21.48
C GLY A 81 14.68 6.42 -20.86
N VAL A 82 13.64 5.70 -20.47
CA VAL A 82 13.73 4.28 -20.08
C VAL A 82 13.69 3.45 -21.37
N PRO A 83 14.63 2.52 -21.60
CA PRO A 83 14.58 1.60 -22.73
C PRO A 83 13.30 0.74 -22.66
N GLU A 84 12.58 0.64 -23.78
CA GLU A 84 11.35 -0.16 -23.85
C GLU A 84 11.61 -1.65 -23.51
N ALA A 85 12.78 -2.17 -23.89
CA ALA A 85 13.21 -3.53 -23.55
C ALA A 85 13.34 -3.79 -22.04
N ASP A 86 13.38 -2.74 -21.20
CA ASP A 86 13.46 -2.84 -19.75
C ASP A 86 12.08 -2.67 -19.08
N ILE A 87 11.01 -2.51 -19.88
CA ILE A 87 9.65 -2.32 -19.38
C ILE A 87 8.82 -3.58 -19.67
N ILE A 88 8.13 -4.04 -18.65
CA ILE A 88 7.13 -5.10 -18.71
C ILE A 88 5.76 -4.46 -18.47
N VAL A 89 4.81 -4.70 -19.38
CA VAL A 89 3.45 -4.15 -19.26
C VAL A 89 2.54 -5.18 -18.60
N GLU A 90 1.82 -4.75 -17.58
CA GLU A 90 0.71 -5.47 -17.00
C GLU A 90 -0.55 -4.59 -17.20
N ASP A 91 -1.47 -5.02 -18.02
CA ASP A 91 -2.59 -4.23 -18.56
C ASP A 91 -3.99 -4.78 -18.26
N ARG A 92 -4.08 -5.75 -17.31
CA ARG A 92 -5.34 -6.46 -17.01
C ARG A 92 -5.90 -6.19 -15.62
N ALA A 93 -5.07 -5.72 -14.71
CA ALA A 93 -5.46 -5.54 -13.32
C ALA A 93 -6.47 -4.40 -13.14
N VAL A 94 -7.57 -4.67 -12.43
CA VAL A 94 -8.61 -3.68 -12.13
C VAL A 94 -8.59 -3.19 -10.67
N ASN A 95 -7.69 -3.72 -9.86
CA ASN A 95 -7.51 -3.33 -8.46
C ASN A 95 -6.10 -3.60 -7.95
N THR A 96 -5.74 -3.04 -6.79
CA THR A 96 -4.40 -3.17 -6.21
C THR A 96 -3.98 -4.62 -5.95
N ARG A 97 -4.94 -5.52 -5.62
CA ARG A 97 -4.65 -6.93 -5.39
C ARG A 97 -4.20 -7.62 -6.68
N GLU A 98 -4.90 -7.36 -7.75
CA GLU A 98 -4.58 -7.89 -9.08
C GLU A 98 -3.28 -7.29 -9.63
N ASN A 99 -3.07 -5.96 -9.47
CA ASN A 99 -1.80 -5.33 -9.81
C ASN A 99 -0.62 -6.09 -9.18
N LEU A 100 -0.71 -6.41 -7.89
CA LEU A 100 0.34 -7.15 -7.19
C LEU A 100 0.48 -8.57 -7.73
N LEU A 101 -0.60 -9.33 -7.81
CA LEU A 101 -0.57 -10.74 -8.22
C LEU A 101 -0.10 -10.90 -9.67
N PHE A 102 -0.63 -10.08 -10.59
CA PHE A 102 -0.30 -10.18 -12.01
C PHE A 102 1.13 -9.69 -12.28
N SER A 103 1.58 -8.62 -11.62
CA SER A 103 2.98 -8.18 -11.70
C SER A 103 3.95 -9.27 -11.24
N TYR A 104 3.66 -9.95 -10.13
CA TYR A 104 4.52 -11.05 -9.65
C TYR A 104 4.50 -12.24 -10.61
N ALA A 105 3.34 -12.57 -11.21
CA ALA A 105 3.24 -13.65 -12.18
C ALA A 105 4.06 -13.40 -13.45
N LEU A 106 4.38 -12.15 -13.77
CA LEU A 106 5.23 -11.77 -14.90
C LEU A 106 6.74 -11.90 -14.60
N THR A 107 7.11 -12.20 -13.35
CA THR A 107 8.53 -12.40 -12.98
C THR A 107 8.92 -13.88 -13.17
N PRO A 108 9.95 -14.21 -13.97
CA PRO A 108 10.37 -15.59 -14.21
C PRO A 108 10.70 -16.38 -12.95
N GLU A 109 11.24 -15.71 -11.93
CA GLU A 109 11.62 -16.31 -10.65
C GLU A 109 10.45 -16.99 -9.95
N VAL A 110 9.24 -16.42 -10.07
CA VAL A 110 8.03 -17.01 -9.47
C VAL A 110 7.67 -18.34 -10.14
N ALA A 111 7.83 -18.44 -11.46
CA ALA A 111 7.63 -19.70 -12.18
C ALA A 111 8.65 -20.78 -11.76
N GLU A 112 9.85 -20.36 -11.35
CA GLU A 112 10.89 -21.24 -10.83
C GLU A 112 10.79 -21.53 -9.32
N GLY A 113 9.72 -21.04 -8.65
CA GLY A 113 9.54 -21.17 -7.21
C GLY A 113 10.46 -20.30 -6.35
N LYS A 114 11.13 -19.31 -6.97
CA LYS A 114 12.01 -18.35 -6.31
C LYS A 114 11.25 -17.08 -5.94
N THR A 115 11.78 -16.32 -4.99
CA THR A 115 11.19 -15.03 -4.58
C THR A 115 11.99 -13.89 -5.23
N PRO A 116 11.39 -13.10 -6.15
CA PRO A 116 12.04 -11.94 -6.75
C PRO A 116 12.22 -10.82 -5.72
N LYS A 117 13.25 -9.99 -5.90
CA LYS A 117 13.44 -8.76 -5.12
C LYS A 117 12.65 -7.64 -5.77
N VAL A 118 11.51 -7.30 -5.21
CA VAL A 118 10.58 -6.32 -5.77
C VAL A 118 10.56 -5.03 -4.99
N ALA A 119 10.70 -3.90 -5.67
CA ALA A 119 10.36 -2.57 -5.17
C ALA A 119 8.95 -2.20 -5.65
N LEU A 120 8.11 -1.71 -4.75
CA LEU A 120 6.76 -1.28 -5.07
C LEU A 120 6.68 0.24 -5.07
N ALA A 121 6.53 0.86 -6.24
CA ALA A 121 6.42 2.31 -6.42
C ALA A 121 4.95 2.74 -6.46
N THR A 122 4.57 3.62 -5.55
CA THR A 122 3.23 4.22 -5.47
C THR A 122 3.29 5.52 -4.66
N THR A 123 2.17 6.22 -4.49
CA THR A 123 2.12 7.44 -3.65
C THR A 123 2.32 7.14 -2.17
N ASN A 124 2.91 8.08 -1.43
CA ASN A 124 3.22 7.92 0.00
C ASN A 124 2.02 7.50 0.84
N TYR A 125 0.84 8.08 0.59
CA TYR A 125 -0.37 7.75 1.35
C TYR A 125 -0.90 6.34 1.05
N HIS A 126 -0.70 5.82 -0.17
CA HIS A 126 -1.13 4.48 -0.59
C HIS A 126 -0.14 3.38 -0.21
N LEU A 127 1.14 3.74 -0.06
CA LEU A 127 2.24 2.80 0.12
C LEU A 127 2.02 1.82 1.29
N PHE A 128 1.61 2.33 2.44
CA PHE A 128 1.40 1.49 3.62
C PHE A 128 0.33 0.40 3.38
N ARG A 129 -0.81 0.79 2.78
CA ARG A 129 -1.89 -0.16 2.45
C ARG A 129 -1.44 -1.18 1.41
N ALA A 130 -0.72 -0.75 0.38
CA ALA A 130 -0.21 -1.64 -0.66
C ALA A 130 0.79 -2.67 -0.09
N LEU A 131 1.71 -2.26 0.80
CA LEU A 131 2.64 -3.17 1.48
C LEU A 131 1.95 -4.16 2.43
N LEU A 132 0.93 -3.72 3.16
CA LEU A 132 0.12 -4.62 3.99
C LEU A 132 -0.61 -5.67 3.15
N LEU A 133 -1.17 -5.25 2.01
CA LEU A 133 -1.83 -6.14 1.08
C LEU A 133 -0.84 -7.14 0.47
N ALA A 134 0.32 -6.68 0.00
CA ALA A 134 1.37 -7.56 -0.50
C ALA A 134 1.76 -8.62 0.54
N ARG A 135 1.97 -8.20 1.80
CA ARG A 135 2.28 -9.11 2.90
C ARG A 135 1.16 -10.13 3.16
N SER A 136 -0.10 -9.72 3.09
CA SER A 136 -1.25 -10.63 3.26
C SER A 136 -1.38 -11.66 2.15
N LEU A 137 -0.82 -11.36 0.97
CA LEU A 137 -0.73 -12.25 -0.18
C LEU A 137 0.55 -13.12 -0.17
N GLY A 138 1.40 -12.98 0.86
CA GLY A 138 2.68 -13.69 0.93
C GLY A 138 3.77 -13.13 0.02
N LEU A 139 3.54 -11.95 -0.61
CA LEU A 139 4.48 -11.31 -1.54
C LEU A 139 5.51 -10.49 -0.78
N LYS A 140 6.80 -10.69 -1.07
CA LYS A 140 7.90 -9.98 -0.42
C LYS A 140 8.33 -8.78 -1.28
N CYS A 141 8.05 -7.57 -0.81
CA CYS A 141 8.49 -6.34 -1.44
C CYS A 141 8.88 -5.28 -0.43
N TRP A 142 9.57 -4.25 -0.91
CA TRP A 142 9.81 -3.03 -0.16
C TRP A 142 9.19 -1.83 -0.90
N GLY A 143 8.97 -0.73 -0.20
CA GLY A 143 8.19 0.38 -0.75
C GLY A 143 9.03 1.58 -1.16
N ALA A 144 8.66 2.19 -2.29
CA ALA A 144 9.17 3.46 -2.79
C ALA A 144 8.00 4.43 -2.98
N GLY A 145 7.77 5.30 -2.00
CA GLY A 145 6.67 6.26 -2.05
C GLY A 145 7.00 7.49 -2.87
N ALA A 146 6.10 7.88 -3.76
CA ALA A 146 6.14 9.14 -4.46
C ALA A 146 5.55 10.27 -3.58
N PRO A 147 6.18 11.45 -3.53
CA PRO A 147 5.66 12.59 -2.79
C PRO A 147 4.34 13.07 -3.40
N THR A 148 3.42 13.51 -2.56
CA THR A 148 2.11 14.01 -2.97
C THR A 148 1.86 15.37 -2.33
N LYS A 149 1.25 16.32 -3.08
CA LYS A 149 0.89 17.63 -2.52
C LYS A 149 -0.10 17.47 -1.36
N VAL A 150 0.11 18.23 -0.28
CA VAL A 150 -0.62 18.10 1.01
C VAL A 150 -2.14 18.18 0.85
N TYR A 151 -2.63 19.00 -0.07
CA TYR A 151 -4.07 19.20 -0.25
C TYR A 151 -4.80 17.93 -0.76
N PHE A 152 -4.13 17.08 -1.54
CA PHE A 152 -4.67 15.76 -1.91
C PHE A 152 -4.58 14.74 -0.76
N ALA A 153 -3.74 15.01 0.24
CA ALA A 153 -3.45 14.08 1.30
C ALA A 153 -4.64 13.85 2.25
N VAL A 154 -5.50 14.86 2.47
CA VAL A 154 -6.61 14.75 3.44
C VAL A 154 -7.68 13.76 2.96
N ASN A 155 -8.20 13.92 1.75
CA ASN A 155 -9.21 13.00 1.20
C ASN A 155 -8.62 11.59 0.98
N ALA A 156 -7.36 11.53 0.51
CA ALA A 156 -6.66 10.28 0.36
C ALA A 156 -6.44 9.58 1.71
N PHE A 157 -6.09 10.33 2.77
CA PHE A 157 -5.90 9.77 4.12
C PHE A 157 -7.19 9.12 4.64
N ILE A 158 -8.34 9.79 4.50
CA ILE A 158 -9.65 9.24 4.93
C ILE A 158 -9.94 7.94 4.17
N ARG A 159 -9.78 7.92 2.85
CA ARG A 159 -9.99 6.72 2.04
C ARG A 159 -9.08 5.57 2.44
N GLU A 160 -7.79 5.84 2.61
CA GLU A 160 -6.81 4.83 3.02
C GLU A 160 -7.04 4.34 4.45
N PHE A 161 -7.49 5.21 5.35
CA PHE A 161 -7.86 4.86 6.71
C PHE A 161 -9.07 3.93 6.74
N ILE A 162 -10.11 4.22 5.96
CA ILE A 162 -11.28 3.34 5.82
C ILE A 162 -10.86 1.99 5.22
N GLY A 163 -10.01 2.00 4.18
CA GLY A 163 -9.45 0.78 3.59
C GLY A 163 -8.67 -0.07 4.61
N TYR A 164 -7.85 0.56 5.45
CA TYR A 164 -7.14 -0.12 6.54
C TYR A 164 -8.09 -0.73 7.57
N LEU A 165 -9.10 0.03 8.02
CA LEU A 165 -10.10 -0.47 8.96
C LEU A 165 -10.85 -1.68 8.40
N SER A 166 -11.23 -1.65 7.12
CA SER A 166 -11.92 -2.78 6.48
C SER A 166 -11.05 -4.04 6.41
N MET A 167 -9.76 -3.92 6.11
CA MET A 167 -8.80 -5.04 6.08
C MET A 167 -8.53 -5.61 7.47
N THR A 168 -8.58 -4.79 8.51
CA THR A 168 -8.23 -5.16 9.89
C THR A 168 -9.45 -5.29 10.81
N ARG A 169 -10.68 -5.16 10.27
CA ARG A 169 -11.93 -5.11 11.05
C ARG A 169 -12.07 -6.24 12.08
N ARG A 170 -11.71 -7.47 11.70
CA ARG A 170 -11.80 -8.64 12.60
C ARG A 170 -10.91 -8.46 13.83
N ARG A 171 -9.70 -7.94 13.67
CA ARG A 171 -8.77 -7.68 14.77
C ARG A 171 -9.31 -6.58 15.68
N HIS A 172 -9.84 -5.49 15.12
CA HIS A 172 -10.45 -4.40 15.90
C HIS A 172 -11.69 -4.85 16.65
N LEU A 173 -12.55 -5.68 16.02
CA LEU A 173 -13.73 -6.26 16.71
C LEU A 173 -13.32 -7.16 17.87
N ILE A 174 -12.33 -8.03 17.69
CA ILE A 174 -11.81 -8.88 18.77
C ILE A 174 -11.28 -8.01 19.92
N THR A 175 -10.45 -7.02 19.62
CA THR A 175 -9.88 -6.12 20.62
C THR A 175 -10.98 -5.37 21.38
N LEU A 176 -11.96 -4.82 20.67
CA LEU A 176 -13.09 -4.13 21.29
C LEU A 176 -13.90 -5.06 22.21
N SER A 177 -14.19 -6.29 21.74
CA SER A 177 -14.91 -7.28 22.53
C SER A 177 -14.16 -7.65 23.83
N VAL A 178 -12.84 -7.83 23.74
CA VAL A 178 -12.01 -8.10 24.93
C VAL A 178 -12.11 -6.96 25.95
N PHE A 179 -11.95 -5.70 25.50
CA PHE A 179 -12.07 -4.55 26.39
C PHE A 179 -13.46 -4.41 26.99
N THR A 180 -14.52 -4.67 26.22
CA THR A 180 -15.90 -4.65 26.71
C THR A 180 -16.12 -5.70 27.80
N VAL A 181 -15.64 -6.93 27.59
CA VAL A 181 -15.74 -8.02 28.58
C VAL A 181 -14.99 -7.67 29.86
N LEU A 182 -13.76 -7.14 29.74
CA LEU A 182 -12.96 -6.71 30.88
C LEU A 182 -13.65 -5.58 31.65
N TYR A 183 -14.25 -4.61 30.96
CA TYR A 183 -15.00 -3.52 31.60
C TYR A 183 -16.22 -4.04 32.35
N ILE A 184 -17.01 -4.94 31.75
CA ILE A 184 -18.18 -5.55 32.41
C ILE A 184 -17.71 -6.35 33.62
N ALA A 185 -16.67 -7.15 33.53
CA ALA A 185 -16.12 -7.92 34.64
C ALA A 185 -15.68 -7.01 35.80
N LEU A 186 -15.00 -5.91 35.49
CA LEU A 186 -14.60 -4.92 36.49
C LEU A 186 -15.82 -4.25 37.16
N ALA A 187 -16.82 -3.85 36.36
CA ALA A 187 -18.03 -3.24 36.87
C ALA A 187 -18.81 -4.20 37.80
N LEU A 188 -18.93 -5.47 37.43
CA LEU A 188 -19.54 -6.51 38.24
C LEU A 188 -18.74 -6.78 39.53
N PHE A 189 -17.42 -6.77 39.46
CA PHE A 189 -16.55 -6.93 40.63
C PHE A 189 -16.70 -5.77 41.62
N VAL A 190 -16.71 -4.53 41.12
CA VAL A 190 -16.92 -3.33 41.93
C VAL A 190 -18.32 -3.39 42.59
N TRP A 191 -19.38 -3.71 41.83
CA TRP A 191 -20.73 -3.88 42.32
C TRP A 191 -20.82 -4.96 43.43
N TRP A 192 -20.14 -6.09 43.22
CA TRP A 192 -20.03 -7.17 44.20
C TRP A 192 -19.35 -6.68 45.49
N MET A 193 -18.21 -5.96 45.41
CA MET A 193 -17.52 -5.40 46.55
C MET A 193 -18.43 -4.44 47.37
N TYR A 194 -19.19 -3.58 46.68
CA TYR A 194 -20.18 -2.71 47.34
C TYR A 194 -21.30 -3.51 48.00
N SER A 195 -21.81 -4.53 47.33
CA SER A 195 -22.92 -5.36 47.86
C SER A 195 -22.55 -6.14 49.13
N PHE A 196 -21.25 -6.48 49.29
CA PHE A 196 -20.75 -7.19 50.47
C PHE A 196 -20.08 -6.25 51.50
N GLY A 197 -20.21 -4.94 51.34
CA GLY A 197 -19.70 -3.95 52.32
C GLY A 197 -18.17 -3.89 52.42
N LEU A 198 -17.46 -4.45 51.43
CA LEU A 198 -15.98 -4.47 51.40
C LEU A 198 -15.39 -3.10 51.02
N VAL A 199 -16.20 -2.23 50.41
CA VAL A 199 -15.89 -0.82 50.14
C VAL A 199 -17.10 0.00 50.59
N GLY A 200 -17.01 0.67 51.74
CA GLY A 200 -17.99 1.64 52.19
C GLY A 200 -17.79 3.02 51.55
N PRO A 201 -18.82 3.89 51.50
CA PRO A 201 -18.59 5.29 51.19
C PRO A 201 -17.63 5.84 52.25
N GLY A 202 -16.47 6.36 51.81
CA GLY A 202 -15.50 6.99 52.69
C GLY A 202 -16.20 8.04 53.54
N GLU A 203 -16.05 7.97 54.88
CA GLU A 203 -16.55 9.01 55.78
C GLU A 203 -15.94 10.35 55.35
N PRO A 204 -16.74 11.41 55.17
CA PRO A 204 -16.19 12.74 54.92
C PRO A 204 -15.40 13.17 56.16
N MET A 205 -14.08 13.45 55.96
CA MET A 205 -13.26 14.15 56.94
C MET A 205 -13.71 15.59 57.09
#